data_35dac6e5a76db4a6a400910e6fbd73ab
#
_entry.id   35dac6e5a76db4a6a400910e6fbd73ab
#
_cell.length_a   1.000
_cell.length_b   1.000
_cell.length_c   1.000
_cell.angle_alpha   90.00
_cell.angle_beta   90.00
_cell.angle_gamma   90.00
#
_symmetry.space_group_name_H-M   'P 1'
#
loop_
_entity.id
_entity.type
_entity.pdbx_description
1 polymer ?
#
loop_
_entity_poly.entity_id
_entity_poly.type
_entity_poly.pdbx_seq_one_letter_code
_entity_poly.pdbx_strand_id
1 'polypeptide(L)'
;MDLDELKILLASNNVKTVTKSLIEIRTKVMKSESGIAKLLENGFVGLLVPLLDKTNMRLLDLALSILANLLLEPQARQQIVEEGGLQKLTAILQNIEVEDKSFDCG
;
A
#
# COMPACT_ATOMS: atom_id res chain seq x y z
N MET A 1 -12.24 -10.79 -9.60
CA MET A 1 -10.98 -11.51 -9.33
C MET A 1 -10.96 -11.96 -7.87
N ASP A 2 -10.56 -13.18 -7.63
CA ASP A 2 -10.51 -13.76 -6.30
C ASP A 2 -9.37 -13.15 -5.48
N LEU A 3 -9.58 -13.01 -4.17
CA LEU A 3 -8.54 -12.46 -3.27
C LEU A 3 -7.29 -13.33 -3.24
N ASP A 4 -7.45 -14.65 -3.32
CA ASP A 4 -6.30 -15.56 -3.36
C ASP A 4 -5.44 -15.33 -4.60
N GLU A 5 -6.07 -15.07 -5.74
CA GLU A 5 -5.36 -14.71 -6.96
C GLU A 5 -4.61 -13.40 -6.79
N LEU A 6 -5.23 -12.40 -6.17
CA LEU A 6 -4.60 -11.12 -5.92
C LEU A 6 -3.37 -11.27 -5.05
N LYS A 7 -3.42 -12.15 -4.04
CA LYS A 7 -2.27 -12.44 -3.20
C LYS A 7 -1.09 -12.97 -4.02
N ILE A 8 -1.37 -13.93 -4.90
CA ILE A 8 -0.36 -14.52 -5.75
C ILE A 8 0.25 -13.47 -6.67
N LEU A 9 -0.61 -12.64 -7.26
CA LEU A 9 -0.16 -11.59 -8.18
C LEU A 9 0.68 -10.53 -7.47
N LEU A 10 0.33 -10.17 -6.24
CA LEU A 10 1.10 -9.20 -5.46
C LEU A 10 2.48 -9.74 -5.07
N ALA A 11 2.61 -11.06 -4.94
CA ALA A 11 3.88 -11.69 -4.63
C ALA A 11 4.76 -11.87 -5.87
N SER A 12 4.27 -11.52 -7.05
CA SER A 12 5.02 -11.65 -8.29
C SER A 12 6.19 -10.68 -8.33
N ASN A 13 7.26 -11.07 -9.03
CA ASN A 13 8.40 -10.20 -9.30
C ASN A 13 8.19 -9.28 -10.50
N ASN A 14 7.07 -9.46 -11.20
CA ASN A 14 6.74 -8.66 -12.38
C ASN A 14 6.01 -7.39 -11.97
N VAL A 15 6.64 -6.23 -12.20
CA VAL A 15 6.10 -4.93 -11.83
C VAL A 15 4.73 -4.68 -12.47
N LYS A 16 4.56 -5.05 -13.72
CA LYS A 16 3.28 -4.87 -14.43
C LYS A 16 2.16 -5.66 -13.78
N THR A 17 2.45 -6.90 -13.38
CA THR A 17 1.48 -7.77 -12.71
C THR A 17 1.08 -7.19 -11.36
N VAL A 18 2.04 -6.76 -10.57
CA VAL A 18 1.79 -6.16 -9.25
C VAL A 18 1.00 -4.87 -9.42
N THR A 19 1.37 -4.03 -10.38
CA THR A 19 0.68 -2.76 -10.63
C THR A 19 -0.79 -2.98 -10.98
N LYS A 20 -1.07 -3.94 -11.86
CA LYS A 20 -2.47 -4.27 -12.22
C LYS A 20 -3.25 -4.75 -11.02
N SER A 21 -2.63 -5.56 -10.16
CA SER A 21 -3.28 -6.07 -8.96
C SER A 21 -3.62 -4.93 -7.98
N LEU A 22 -2.71 -3.98 -7.82
CA LEU A 22 -2.93 -2.82 -6.94
C LEU A 22 -4.07 -1.95 -7.48
N ILE A 23 -4.14 -1.73 -8.78
CA ILE A 23 -5.22 -0.98 -9.40
C ILE A 23 -6.55 -1.70 -9.18
N GLU A 24 -6.58 -3.02 -9.34
CA GLU A 24 -7.76 -3.83 -9.11
C GLU A 24 -8.25 -3.69 -7.67
N ILE A 25 -7.34 -3.76 -6.70
CA ILE A 25 -7.67 -3.59 -5.30
C ILE A 25 -8.27 -2.21 -5.06
N ARG A 26 -7.61 -1.16 -5.56
CA ARG A 26 -8.03 0.22 -5.33
C ARG A 26 -9.38 0.52 -5.97
N THR A 27 -9.61 0.03 -7.18
CA THR A 27 -10.81 0.38 -7.95
C THR A 27 -12.00 -0.50 -7.67
N LYS A 28 -11.78 -1.75 -7.26
CA LYS A 28 -12.88 -2.71 -7.08
C LYS A 28 -13.06 -3.18 -5.66
N VAL A 29 -12.00 -3.59 -5.00
CA VAL A 29 -12.11 -4.17 -3.66
C VAL A 29 -12.37 -3.10 -2.62
N MET A 30 -11.71 -1.96 -2.72
CA MET A 30 -11.83 -0.88 -1.74
C MET A 30 -13.06 0.01 -1.92
N LYS A 31 -13.94 -0.33 -2.85
CA LYS A 31 -15.19 0.40 -3.05
C LYS A 31 -16.18 0.22 -1.91
N SER A 32 -16.09 -0.88 -1.17
CA SER A 32 -17.02 -1.19 -0.11
C SER A 32 -16.29 -1.48 1.18
N GLU A 33 -16.98 -1.27 2.30
CA GLU A 33 -16.44 -1.60 3.61
C GLU A 33 -16.18 -3.09 3.75
N SER A 34 -17.03 -3.92 3.16
CA SER A 34 -16.83 -5.37 3.22
C SER A 34 -15.59 -5.79 2.45
N GLY A 35 -15.28 -5.12 1.35
CA GLY A 35 -14.04 -5.38 0.60
C GLY A 35 -12.81 -5.03 1.41
N ILE A 36 -12.83 -3.89 2.08
CA ILE A 36 -11.75 -3.46 2.96
C ILE A 36 -11.57 -4.46 4.11
N ALA A 37 -12.66 -4.88 4.73
CA ALA A 37 -12.62 -5.87 5.80
C ALA A 37 -11.97 -7.18 5.33
N LYS A 38 -12.32 -7.62 4.12
CA LYS A 38 -11.74 -8.84 3.55
C LYS A 38 -10.25 -8.71 3.31
N LEU A 39 -9.80 -7.55 2.88
CA LEU A 39 -8.36 -7.29 2.71
C LEU A 39 -7.62 -7.45 4.05
N LEU A 40 -8.19 -6.89 5.10
CA LEU A 40 -7.59 -6.95 6.43
C LEU A 40 -7.60 -8.37 6.99
N GLU A 41 -8.72 -9.08 6.82
CA GLU A 41 -8.85 -10.46 7.30
C GLU A 41 -7.90 -11.41 6.58
N ASN A 42 -7.58 -11.13 5.32
CA ASN A 42 -6.72 -11.98 4.51
C ASN A 42 -5.24 -11.58 4.57
N GLY A 43 -4.89 -10.63 5.43
CA GLY A 43 -3.49 -10.26 5.65
C GLY A 43 -2.85 -9.50 4.50
N PHE A 44 -3.62 -8.74 3.74
CA PHE A 44 -3.08 -7.97 2.61
C PHE A 44 -2.11 -6.89 3.05
N VAL A 45 -2.23 -6.39 4.29
CA VAL A 45 -1.29 -5.40 4.82
C VAL A 45 0.14 -5.96 4.78
N GLY A 46 0.31 -7.22 5.17
CA GLY A 46 1.62 -7.88 5.13
C GLY A 46 2.18 -8.03 3.72
N LEU A 47 1.33 -7.98 2.70
CA LEU A 47 1.76 -8.03 1.30
C LEU A 47 2.04 -6.63 0.75
N LEU A 48 1.33 -5.63 1.24
CA LEU A 48 1.48 -4.25 0.77
C LEU A 48 2.69 -3.54 1.37
N VAL A 49 2.97 -3.79 2.64
CA VAL A 49 4.07 -3.13 3.33
C VAL A 49 5.43 -3.36 2.64
N PRO A 50 5.79 -4.58 2.22
CA PRO A 50 7.07 -4.79 1.52
C PRO A 50 7.16 -4.03 0.20
N LEU A 51 6.05 -3.69 -0.41
CA LEU A 51 6.05 -2.93 -1.66
C LEU A 51 6.57 -1.50 -1.46
N LEU A 52 6.55 -1.00 -0.23
CA LEU A 52 7.09 0.31 0.09
C LEU A 52 8.61 0.38 -0.05
N ASP A 53 9.27 -0.77 -0.11
CA ASP A 53 10.73 -0.84 -0.32
C ASP A 53 11.11 -0.81 -1.80
N LYS A 54 10.13 -0.87 -2.69
CA LYS A 54 10.39 -0.87 -4.13
C LYS A 54 10.78 0.52 -4.62
N THR A 55 11.65 0.57 -5.62
CA THR A 55 12.10 1.82 -6.20
C THR A 55 11.21 2.34 -7.33
N ASN A 56 10.27 1.51 -7.79
CA ASN A 56 9.35 1.90 -8.85
C ASN A 56 8.31 2.89 -8.31
N MET A 57 8.35 4.11 -8.82
CA MET A 57 7.50 5.21 -8.32
C MET A 57 6.02 4.95 -8.48
N ARG A 58 5.63 4.36 -9.60
CA ARG A 58 4.22 4.08 -9.87
C ARG A 58 3.67 3.03 -8.90
N LEU A 59 4.44 1.99 -8.68
CA LEU A 59 4.07 0.91 -7.77
C LEU A 59 4.00 1.45 -6.34
N LEU A 60 4.99 2.24 -5.95
CA LEU A 60 5.05 2.86 -4.63
C LEU A 60 3.86 3.78 -4.40
N ASP A 61 3.51 4.61 -5.39
CA ASP A 61 2.38 5.53 -5.32
C ASP A 61 1.06 4.79 -5.11
N LEU A 62 0.86 3.71 -5.85
CA LEU A 62 -0.34 2.89 -5.70
C LEU A 62 -0.41 2.23 -4.33
N ALA A 63 0.70 1.67 -3.86
CA ALA A 63 0.75 1.03 -2.54
C ALA A 63 0.49 2.06 -1.43
N LEU A 64 1.07 3.24 -1.54
CA LEU A 64 0.84 4.33 -0.58
C LEU A 64 -0.62 4.77 -0.57
N SER A 65 -1.23 4.89 -1.73
CA SER A 65 -2.64 5.28 -1.86
C SER A 65 -3.54 4.27 -1.15
N ILE A 66 -3.29 2.99 -1.36
CA ILE A 66 -4.07 1.93 -0.74
C ILE A 66 -3.88 1.93 0.77
N LEU A 67 -2.64 2.01 1.24
CA LEU A 67 -2.34 2.00 2.67
C LEU A 67 -2.89 3.24 3.36
N ALA A 68 -2.84 4.40 2.71
CA ALA A 68 -3.41 5.63 3.25
C ALA A 68 -4.91 5.49 3.50
N ASN A 69 -5.62 4.88 2.56
CA ASN A 69 -7.05 4.62 2.72
C ASN A 69 -7.30 3.60 3.83
N LEU A 70 -6.47 2.58 3.93
CA LEU A 70 -6.60 1.57 4.99
C LEU A 70 -6.33 2.16 6.38
N LEU A 71 -5.52 3.22 6.47
CA LEU A 71 -5.24 3.87 7.75
C LEU A 71 -6.49 4.47 8.40
N LEU A 72 -7.56 4.67 7.66
CA LEU A 72 -8.82 5.11 8.21
C LEU A 72 -9.48 4.04 9.07
N GLU A 73 -9.08 2.78 8.90
CA GLU A 73 -9.62 1.67 9.68
C GLU A 73 -8.71 1.36 10.86
N PRO A 74 -9.25 1.31 12.11
CA PRO A 74 -8.41 1.04 13.29
C PRO A 74 -7.66 -0.29 13.22
N GLN A 75 -8.30 -1.34 12.69
CA GLN A 75 -7.67 -2.66 12.54
C GLN A 75 -6.47 -2.60 11.58
N ALA A 76 -6.60 -1.81 10.53
CA ALA A 76 -5.51 -1.65 9.57
C ALA A 76 -4.31 -0.96 10.20
N ARG A 77 -4.55 0.06 11.00
CA ARG A 77 -3.46 0.77 11.69
C ARG A 77 -2.63 -0.17 12.53
N GLN A 78 -3.29 -1.04 13.28
CA GLN A 78 -2.60 -2.02 14.11
C GLN A 78 -1.77 -2.98 13.26
N GLN A 79 -2.34 -3.49 12.18
CA GLN A 79 -1.64 -4.40 11.28
C GLN A 79 -0.44 -3.74 10.63
N ILE A 80 -0.58 -2.49 10.21
CA ILE A 80 0.51 -1.73 9.59
C ILE A 80 1.66 -1.55 10.57
N VAL A 81 1.36 -1.24 11.83
CA VAL A 81 2.38 -1.11 12.87
C VAL A 81 3.08 -2.43 13.10
N GLU A 82 2.33 -3.53 13.22
CA GLU A 82 2.87 -4.86 13.45
C GLU A 82 3.81 -5.31 12.32
N GLU A 83 3.51 -4.91 11.10
CA GLU A 83 4.32 -5.25 9.92
C GLU A 83 5.50 -4.29 9.71
N GLY A 84 5.67 -3.32 10.58
CA GLY A 84 6.72 -2.31 10.42
C GLY A 84 6.43 -1.26 9.36
N GLY A 85 5.18 -1.18 8.90
CA GLY A 85 4.80 -0.28 7.83
C GLY A 85 4.83 1.18 8.23
N LEU A 86 4.57 1.48 9.49
CA LEU A 86 4.57 2.86 9.96
C LEU A 86 5.94 3.51 9.80
N GLN A 87 7.00 2.78 10.12
CA GLN A 87 8.37 3.26 9.96
C GLN A 87 8.69 3.53 8.48
N LYS A 88 8.25 2.63 7.60
CA LYS A 88 8.46 2.79 6.16
C LYS A 88 7.70 3.97 5.60
N LEU A 89 6.44 4.15 6.02
CA LEU A 89 5.63 5.29 5.61
C LEU A 89 6.24 6.61 6.09
N THR A 90 6.72 6.63 7.32
CA THR A 90 7.36 7.82 7.90
C THR A 90 8.60 8.20 7.10
N ALA A 91 9.43 7.22 6.76
CA ALA A 91 10.64 7.47 5.97
C ALA A 91 10.31 8.07 4.60
N ILE A 92 9.27 7.55 3.94
CA ILE A 92 8.84 8.05 2.65
C ILE A 92 8.33 9.48 2.76
N LEU A 93 7.52 9.76 3.78
CA LEU A 93 6.99 11.10 4.00
C LEU A 93 8.09 12.10 4.34
N GLN A 94 9.10 11.69 5.10
CA GLN A 94 10.24 12.54 5.41
C GLN A 94 11.00 12.93 4.15
N ASN A 95 11.17 11.99 3.23
CA ASN A 95 11.83 12.29 1.96
C ASN A 95 11.04 13.32 1.15
N ILE A 96 9.72 13.21 1.14
CA ILE A 96 8.86 14.15 0.45
C ILE A 96 8.96 15.53 1.11
N GLU A 97 8.94 15.59 2.42
CA GLU A 97 9.06 16.86 3.16
C GLU A 97 10.39 17.54 2.90
N VAL A 98 11.47 16.77 2.84
CA VAL A 98 12.79 17.32 2.55
C VAL A 98 12.83 17.96 1.16
N GLU A 99 12.23 17.30 0.19
CA GLU A 99 12.12 17.83 -1.17
C GLU A 99 11.30 19.11 -1.19
N ASP A 100 10.17 19.14 -0.47
CA ASP A 100 9.33 20.33 -0.38
C ASP A 100 10.08 21.49 0.28
N LYS A 101 10.81 21.23 1.34
CA LYS A 101 11.59 22.25 2.03
C LYS A 101 12.68 22.83 1.13
N SER A 102 13.33 21.98 0.36
CA SER A 102 14.32 22.42 -0.61
C SER A 102 13.70 23.35 -1.64
N PHE A 103 12.50 23.02 -2.05
CA PHE A 103 11.76 23.80 -3.02
C PHE A 103 11.36 25.17 -2.44
N ASP A 104 10.90 25.18 -1.20
CA ASP A 104 10.48 26.41 -0.54
C ASP A 104 11.65 27.36 -0.31
N CYS A 105 12.82 26.83 -0.01
CA CYS A 105 14.02 27.63 0.21
C CYS A 105 14.59 28.20 -1.08
N GLY A 106 14.20 27.61 -2.20
CA GLY A 106 14.62 28.07 -3.50
C GLY A 106 13.85 29.28 -3.92
#